data_6ba2a4871abeeeb7a85ee0d6e1f03321
#
_entry.id   6ba2a4871abeeeb7a85ee0d6e1f03321
#
_cell.length_a   1.000
_cell.length_b   1.000
_cell.length_c   1.000
_cell.angle_alpha   90.00
_cell.angle_beta   90.00
_cell.angle_gamma   90.00
#
_symmetry.space_group_name_H-M   'P 1'
#
loop_
_entity.id
_entity.type
_entity.pdbx_description
1 polymer ?
#
loop_
_entity_poly.entity_id
_entity_poly.type
_entity_poly.pdbx_seq_one_letter_code
_entity_poly.pdbx_strand_id
1 'polypeptide(L)'
;MKKIIIMLSVLATLLFVVSCGSKEAAKPAEGKTEAKASAGALKVGIVYSTGGKGDKSFNDSAFRGLERAQKELGITFSEYEPKDPGAESLNQLRQYAESGEYGLIIAVGFSMKDSLIAVAKEFPEQKFAIIDERVTDMPNVASLNFKEEEGSFLMGAVAAMMSKTNTIGFVGAIEVPLIKKFEAGFIQGAKYVKPDIKEIGIYVGGSNAFGDAAAGKAKAETLIQQKADVIYHAAGGTGLGVFQAAKEKGIYAIGVDSNQDNIAPGVILTSMMKNVDVAVFNLIKEVTGGTFKAQVYEFGIKENGVGATQFEFTKDKIGAENLKKLDEIKAKIVSGEIKVSPTK
;
A
#
# COMPACT_ATOMS: atom_id res chain seq x y z
N MET A 1 18.41 54.40 -43.32
CA MET A 1 17.94 54.71 -44.70
C MET A 1 16.63 53.96 -44.87
N LYS A 2 15.58 54.77 -44.92
CA LYS A 2 14.54 54.82 -45.97
C LYS A 2 13.81 53.48 -46.18
N LYS A 3 12.55 53.33 -46.17
CA LYS A 3 11.29 54.14 -46.28
C LYS A 3 10.17 53.13 -46.50
N ILE A 4 9.04 53.27 -45.93
CA ILE A 4 7.74 53.89 -46.37
C ILE A 4 6.78 52.81 -46.87
N ILE A 5 5.66 52.55 -46.16
CA ILE A 5 4.25 52.98 -46.29
C ILE A 5 3.53 52.40 -47.54
N ILE A 6 2.31 51.86 -47.31
CA ILE A 6 0.98 52.26 -47.75
C ILE A 6 0.02 51.09 -47.57
N MET A 7 -0.91 51.08 -46.69
CA MET A 7 -2.32 51.48 -46.67
C MET A 7 -3.09 51.29 -47.99
N LEU A 8 -4.13 50.43 -48.01
CA LEU A 8 -5.45 50.84 -48.44
C LEU A 8 -6.53 49.78 -48.12
N SER A 9 -7.60 50.28 -47.60
CA SER A 9 -8.90 49.73 -47.36
C SER A 9 -9.76 49.61 -48.67
N VAL A 10 -10.79 48.77 -48.66
CA VAL A 10 -12.14 48.90 -49.26
C VAL A 10 -12.92 47.63 -48.95
N LEU A 11 -13.90 47.58 -48.10
CA LEU A 11 -15.34 47.87 -48.09
C LEU A 11 -16.20 46.95 -48.99
N ALA A 12 -17.03 46.17 -48.32
CA ALA A 12 -18.40 45.73 -48.56
C ALA A 12 -18.77 44.95 -49.83
N THR A 13 -19.48 43.84 -49.65
CA THR A 13 -20.95 43.79 -49.94
C THR A 13 -21.53 42.42 -49.53
N LEU A 14 -22.68 42.46 -48.89
CA LEU A 14 -23.60 41.35 -48.65
C LEU A 14 -24.11 40.72 -49.92
N LEU A 15 -24.26 39.43 -49.99
CA LEU A 15 -25.31 38.78 -50.76
C LEU A 15 -25.72 37.44 -50.03
N PHE A 16 -27.00 37.43 -49.65
CA PHE A 16 -27.73 36.24 -49.20
C PHE A 16 -28.00 35.35 -50.43
N VAL A 17 -27.70 34.07 -50.29
CA VAL A 17 -28.37 33.04 -51.08
C VAL A 17 -28.75 31.89 -50.15
N VAL A 18 -30.06 31.71 -50.00
CA VAL A 18 -30.70 30.53 -49.40
C VAL A 18 -30.68 29.42 -50.43
N SER A 19 -30.19 28.25 -50.11
CA SER A 19 -30.54 27.02 -50.81
C SER A 19 -30.60 25.86 -49.81
N CYS A 20 -31.75 25.21 -49.82
CA CYS A 20 -32.07 23.96 -49.12
C CYS A 20 -31.33 22.78 -49.70
N GLY A 21 -30.99 21.83 -48.82
CA GLY A 21 -31.07 20.42 -49.18
C GLY A 21 -29.91 19.54 -48.78
N SER A 22 -30.27 18.60 -47.95
CA SER A 22 -29.78 17.23 -47.73
C SER A 22 -28.93 17.01 -46.48
N LYS A 23 -29.54 16.15 -45.63
CA LYS A 23 -28.99 15.55 -44.41
C LYS A 23 -27.84 14.61 -44.77
N GLU A 24 -26.69 14.84 -44.15
CA GLU A 24 -25.66 13.82 -43.95
C GLU A 24 -25.28 13.79 -42.50
N ALA A 25 -25.40 12.61 -41.90
CA ALA A 25 -25.22 12.40 -40.47
C ALA A 25 -23.73 12.46 -40.08
N ALA A 26 -23.37 13.47 -39.29
CA ALA A 26 -22.06 13.56 -38.68
C ALA A 26 -22.03 12.64 -37.44
N LYS A 27 -21.03 11.73 -37.35
CA LYS A 27 -20.67 10.95 -36.17
C LYS A 27 -20.37 11.87 -34.98
N PRO A 28 -20.78 11.47 -33.76
CA PRO A 28 -20.40 12.21 -32.57
C PRO A 28 -18.88 12.06 -32.30
N ALA A 29 -18.19 13.15 -32.14
CA ALA A 29 -16.85 13.21 -31.60
C ALA A 29 -16.92 12.76 -30.13
N GLU A 30 -16.08 11.79 -29.76
CA GLU A 30 -15.85 11.40 -28.38
C GLU A 30 -15.31 12.61 -27.58
N GLY A 31 -16.19 13.25 -26.85
CA GLY A 31 -15.81 14.24 -25.87
C GLY A 31 -15.14 13.56 -24.69
N LYS A 32 -13.87 13.88 -24.46
CA LYS A 32 -13.21 13.66 -23.17
C LYS A 32 -14.05 14.40 -22.13
N THR A 33 -14.76 13.64 -21.31
CA THR A 33 -15.46 14.17 -20.15
C THR A 33 -14.39 14.46 -19.09
N GLU A 34 -13.90 15.69 -19.06
CA GLU A 34 -13.27 16.23 -17.86
C GLU A 34 -14.35 16.22 -16.77
N ALA A 35 -14.14 15.41 -15.74
CA ALA A 35 -15.02 15.36 -14.60
C ALA A 35 -15.03 16.76 -13.95
N LYS A 36 -16.12 17.48 -14.13
CA LYS A 36 -16.39 18.75 -13.48
C LYS A 36 -16.44 18.47 -11.97
N ALA A 37 -15.44 18.92 -11.23
CA ALA A 37 -15.49 18.94 -9.78
C ALA A 37 -16.75 19.69 -9.34
N SER A 38 -17.72 18.98 -8.77
CA SER A 38 -18.92 19.59 -8.21
C SER A 38 -18.52 20.39 -6.97
N ALA A 39 -19.04 21.59 -6.81
CA ALA A 39 -18.93 22.34 -5.56
C ALA A 39 -19.48 21.47 -4.41
N GLY A 40 -18.60 20.93 -3.54
CA GLY A 40 -18.95 20.02 -2.47
C GLY A 40 -18.26 18.67 -2.47
N ALA A 41 -17.30 18.38 -3.40
CA ALA A 41 -16.53 17.14 -3.36
C ALA A 41 -15.68 17.03 -2.08
N LEU A 42 -15.72 15.87 -1.42
CA LEU A 42 -14.87 15.59 -0.25
C LEU A 42 -13.40 15.78 -0.62
N LYS A 43 -12.68 16.59 0.15
CA LYS A 43 -11.22 16.72 0.05
C LYS A 43 -10.55 15.88 1.14
N VAL A 44 -9.58 15.05 0.76
CA VAL A 44 -8.83 14.18 1.67
C VAL A 44 -7.38 14.65 1.74
N GLY A 45 -6.84 14.83 2.96
CA GLY A 45 -5.40 15.04 3.19
C GLY A 45 -4.74 13.71 3.52
N ILE A 46 -3.56 13.43 2.97
CA ILE A 46 -2.77 12.25 3.34
C ILE A 46 -1.32 12.64 3.62
N VAL A 47 -0.78 12.07 4.71
CA VAL A 47 0.63 12.17 5.07
C VAL A 47 1.23 10.77 5.04
N TYR A 48 2.21 10.54 4.16
CA TYR A 48 2.85 9.24 3.98
C TYR A 48 3.86 8.91 5.05
N SER A 49 4.17 7.63 5.21
CA SER A 49 5.21 7.15 6.11
C SER A 49 6.60 7.26 5.47
N THR A 50 7.62 6.98 6.27
CA THR A 50 9.02 6.86 5.84
C THR A 50 9.14 5.90 4.65
N GLY A 51 9.93 6.28 3.66
CA GLY A 51 10.07 5.56 2.39
C GLY A 51 9.28 6.22 1.26
N GLY A 52 8.17 6.93 1.56
CA GLY A 52 7.39 7.68 0.59
C GLY A 52 6.74 6.83 -0.50
N LYS A 53 6.16 7.50 -1.49
CA LYS A 53 5.63 6.86 -2.68
C LYS A 53 6.75 6.30 -3.57
N GLY A 54 6.42 5.28 -4.36
CA GLY A 54 7.38 4.56 -5.19
C GLY A 54 8.01 3.37 -4.48
N ASP A 55 7.60 3.07 -3.23
CA ASP A 55 8.06 1.93 -2.45
C ASP A 55 7.61 0.57 -3.01
N LYS A 56 6.67 0.56 -3.96
CA LYS A 56 6.02 -0.64 -4.51
C LYS A 56 5.36 -1.51 -3.43
N SER A 57 5.02 -0.93 -2.29
CA SER A 57 4.61 -1.61 -1.07
C SER A 57 3.46 -0.84 -0.37
N PHE A 58 3.69 -0.39 0.86
CA PHE A 58 2.74 0.18 1.79
C PHE A 58 2.18 1.55 1.38
N ASN A 59 3.08 2.52 1.08
CA ASN A 59 2.65 3.87 0.69
C ASN A 59 1.96 3.86 -0.68
N ASP A 60 2.48 3.09 -1.65
CA ASP A 60 1.84 2.92 -2.95
C ASP A 60 0.47 2.22 -2.83
N SER A 61 0.27 1.36 -1.82
CA SER A 61 -1.04 0.77 -1.54
C SER A 61 -2.03 1.81 -1.04
N ALA A 62 -1.65 2.65 -0.08
CA ALA A 62 -2.49 3.75 0.39
C ALA A 62 -2.87 4.71 -0.73
N PHE A 63 -1.90 5.06 -1.59
CA PHE A 63 -2.11 5.91 -2.75
C PHE A 63 -3.13 5.32 -3.75
N ARG A 64 -3.05 4.02 -4.07
CA ARG A 64 -4.05 3.37 -4.93
C ARG A 64 -5.48 3.46 -4.38
N GLY A 65 -5.63 3.41 -3.05
CA GLY A 65 -6.92 3.63 -2.39
C GLY A 65 -7.49 5.02 -2.64
N LEU A 66 -6.63 6.06 -2.61
CA LEU A 66 -7.01 7.43 -2.95
C LEU A 66 -7.37 7.60 -4.43
N GLU A 67 -6.52 7.09 -5.34
CA GLU A 67 -6.81 7.14 -6.78
C GLU A 67 -8.14 6.47 -7.12
N ARG A 68 -8.40 5.32 -6.50
CA ARG A 68 -9.68 4.64 -6.65
C ARG A 68 -10.84 5.49 -6.13
N ALA A 69 -10.69 6.10 -4.95
CA ALA A 69 -11.71 6.97 -4.38
C ALA A 69 -11.95 8.23 -5.23
N GLN A 70 -10.89 8.82 -5.78
CA GLN A 70 -11.01 9.94 -6.73
C GLN A 70 -11.83 9.53 -7.96
N LYS A 71 -11.52 8.38 -8.54
CA LYS A 71 -12.19 7.87 -9.75
C LYS A 71 -13.65 7.47 -9.51
N GLU A 72 -13.92 6.75 -8.40
CA GLU A 72 -15.23 6.14 -8.16
C GLU A 72 -16.18 7.03 -7.32
N LEU A 73 -15.62 7.85 -6.41
CA LEU A 73 -16.40 8.67 -5.47
C LEU A 73 -16.30 10.18 -5.77
N GLY A 74 -15.47 10.58 -6.73
CA GLY A 74 -15.32 11.98 -7.14
C GLY A 74 -14.65 12.88 -6.09
N ILE A 75 -13.87 12.32 -5.16
CA ILE A 75 -13.11 13.09 -4.19
C ILE A 75 -11.95 13.85 -4.83
N THR A 76 -11.42 14.82 -4.10
CA THR A 76 -10.09 15.39 -4.35
C THR A 76 -9.16 15.07 -3.19
N PHE A 77 -7.85 15.11 -3.39
CA PHE A 77 -6.92 14.88 -2.30
C PHE A 77 -5.64 15.72 -2.43
N SER A 78 -4.98 15.94 -1.31
CA SER A 78 -3.64 16.53 -1.20
C SER A 78 -2.71 15.57 -0.47
N GLU A 79 -1.47 15.49 -0.91
CA GLU A 79 -0.49 14.53 -0.45
C GLU A 79 0.71 15.25 0.19
N TYR A 80 1.31 14.62 1.18
CA TYR A 80 2.57 15.06 1.76
C TYR A 80 3.49 13.89 2.09
N GLU A 81 4.75 14.00 1.68
CA GLU A 81 5.80 13.01 1.95
C GLU A 81 6.84 13.66 2.87
N PRO A 82 6.83 13.37 4.18
CA PRO A 82 7.78 13.94 5.11
C PRO A 82 9.17 13.35 4.89
N LYS A 83 10.19 14.20 4.96
CA LYS A 83 11.60 13.78 5.00
C LYS A 83 12.01 13.37 6.42
N ASP A 84 11.46 14.06 7.40
CA ASP A 84 11.53 13.73 8.82
C ASP A 84 10.11 13.40 9.32
N PRO A 85 9.80 12.13 9.60
CA PRO A 85 8.44 11.71 9.97
C PRO A 85 7.97 12.24 11.33
N GLY A 86 8.84 12.81 12.16
CA GLY A 86 8.47 13.40 13.45
C GLY A 86 7.80 14.76 13.31
N ALA A 87 8.63 15.81 13.30
CA ALA A 87 8.16 17.20 13.33
C ALA A 87 7.41 17.61 12.06
N GLU A 88 7.86 17.15 10.88
CA GLU A 88 7.20 17.49 9.61
C GLU A 88 5.79 16.92 9.54
N SER A 89 5.60 15.67 9.97
CA SER A 89 4.27 15.05 9.97
C SER A 89 3.31 15.75 10.91
N LEU A 90 3.76 16.13 12.12
CA LEU A 90 2.95 16.89 13.07
C LEU A 90 2.49 18.23 12.46
N ASN A 91 3.42 18.96 11.87
CA ASN A 91 3.13 20.28 11.27
C ASN A 91 2.17 20.14 10.09
N GLN A 92 2.35 19.13 9.23
CA GLN A 92 1.49 18.93 8.08
C GLN A 92 0.08 18.49 8.45
N LEU A 93 -0.05 17.57 9.42
CA LEU A 93 -1.36 17.15 9.94
C LEU A 93 -2.13 18.36 10.51
N ARG A 94 -1.41 19.22 11.29
CA ARG A 94 -2.00 20.46 11.84
C ARG A 94 -2.39 21.44 10.75
N GLN A 95 -1.53 21.67 9.76
CA GLN A 95 -1.83 22.57 8.64
C GLN A 95 -3.06 22.13 7.85
N TYR A 96 -3.21 20.83 7.62
CA TYR A 96 -4.42 20.30 6.96
C TYR A 96 -5.66 20.55 7.82
N ALA A 97 -5.60 20.32 9.13
CA ALA A 97 -6.72 20.53 10.04
C ALA A 97 -7.08 22.02 10.19
N GLU A 98 -6.10 22.90 10.35
CA GLU A 98 -6.27 24.37 10.45
C GLU A 98 -6.94 24.97 9.21
N SER A 99 -6.67 24.42 8.02
CA SER A 99 -7.26 24.94 6.78
C SER A 99 -8.79 24.79 6.72
N GLY A 100 -9.36 23.83 7.45
CA GLY A 100 -10.78 23.51 7.41
C GLY A 100 -11.30 22.97 6.06
N GLU A 101 -10.38 22.68 5.12
CA GLU A 101 -10.75 22.24 3.76
C GLU A 101 -10.95 20.72 3.64
N TYR A 102 -10.41 19.95 4.58
CA TYR A 102 -10.36 18.49 4.49
C TYR A 102 -11.47 17.84 5.31
N GLY A 103 -12.29 17.02 4.65
CA GLY A 103 -13.29 16.23 5.35
C GLY A 103 -12.74 14.96 6.01
N LEU A 104 -11.51 14.56 5.64
CA LEU A 104 -10.74 13.46 6.24
C LEU A 104 -9.24 13.72 6.08
N ILE A 105 -8.47 13.47 7.15
CA ILE A 105 -7.00 13.52 7.13
C ILE A 105 -6.46 12.13 7.52
N ILE A 106 -5.60 11.55 6.69
CA ILE A 106 -5.06 10.20 6.86
C ILE A 106 -3.57 10.27 7.16
N ALA A 107 -3.15 9.67 8.27
CA ALA A 107 -1.76 9.42 8.63
C ALA A 107 -1.39 7.98 8.27
N VAL A 108 -0.41 7.80 7.39
CA VAL A 108 0.03 6.49 6.92
C VAL A 108 1.19 5.98 7.77
N GLY A 109 0.92 5.02 8.66
CA GLY A 109 1.95 4.35 9.45
C GLY A 109 1.99 4.75 10.93
N PHE A 110 2.46 3.78 11.71
CA PHE A 110 2.46 3.81 13.18
C PHE A 110 3.26 4.96 13.80
N SER A 111 4.32 5.44 13.13
CA SER A 111 5.21 6.47 13.66
C SER A 111 4.52 7.83 13.87
N MET A 112 3.37 8.05 13.26
CA MET A 112 2.61 9.30 13.38
C MET A 112 1.56 9.30 14.50
N LYS A 113 1.47 8.24 15.32
CA LYS A 113 0.47 8.11 16.38
C LYS A 113 0.39 9.34 17.29
N ASP A 114 1.52 9.71 17.88
CA ASP A 114 1.54 10.80 18.87
C ASP A 114 1.25 12.16 18.21
N SER A 115 1.76 12.39 17.00
CA SER A 115 1.46 13.56 16.20
C SER A 115 -0.02 13.67 15.86
N LEU A 116 -0.61 12.58 15.41
CA LEU A 116 -2.03 12.54 15.07
C LEU A 116 -2.92 12.77 16.30
N ILE A 117 -2.62 12.12 17.43
CA ILE A 117 -3.38 12.30 18.68
C ILE A 117 -3.32 13.75 19.15
N ALA A 118 -2.14 14.41 19.08
CA ALA A 118 -1.99 15.80 19.44
C ALA A 118 -2.90 16.69 18.59
N VAL A 119 -2.84 16.56 17.27
CA VAL A 119 -3.66 17.35 16.34
C VAL A 119 -5.15 17.00 16.46
N ALA A 120 -5.50 15.73 16.62
CA ALA A 120 -6.91 15.33 16.75
C ALA A 120 -7.59 15.89 18.02
N LYS A 121 -6.83 16.13 19.10
CA LYS A 121 -7.31 16.82 20.30
C LYS A 121 -7.50 18.33 20.08
N GLU A 122 -6.66 18.95 19.28
CA GLU A 122 -6.77 20.38 18.94
C GLU A 122 -7.99 20.65 18.02
N PHE A 123 -8.36 19.66 17.18
CA PHE A 123 -9.41 19.76 16.17
C PHE A 123 -10.47 18.65 16.35
N PRO A 124 -11.32 18.70 17.38
CA PRO A 124 -12.23 17.60 17.71
C PRO A 124 -13.31 17.31 16.65
N GLU A 125 -13.67 18.30 15.83
CA GLU A 125 -14.65 18.14 14.74
C GLU A 125 -14.05 17.58 13.44
N GLN A 126 -12.71 17.63 13.31
CA GLN A 126 -12.01 17.09 12.15
C GLN A 126 -11.93 15.57 12.24
N LYS A 127 -12.26 14.89 11.13
CA LYS A 127 -12.11 13.43 11.02
C LYS A 127 -10.67 13.07 10.64
N PHE A 128 -10.11 12.12 11.39
CA PHE A 128 -8.79 11.59 11.15
C PHE A 128 -8.82 10.07 10.96
N ALA A 129 -7.80 9.56 10.29
CA ALA A 129 -7.50 8.13 10.26
C ALA A 129 -6.01 7.89 10.45
N ILE A 130 -5.67 6.77 11.07
CA ILE A 130 -4.30 6.26 11.15
C ILE A 130 -4.25 4.82 10.66
N ILE A 131 -3.20 4.48 9.91
CA ILE A 131 -2.95 3.13 9.42
C ILE A 131 -1.82 2.51 10.26
N ASP A 132 -1.98 1.23 10.62
CA ASP A 132 -1.00 0.44 11.37
C ASP A 132 -0.77 0.88 12.82
N GLU A 133 -1.71 1.60 13.39
CA GLU A 133 -1.66 1.91 14.82
C GLU A 133 -3.06 1.96 15.42
N ARG A 134 -3.14 1.57 16.68
CA ARG A 134 -4.39 1.59 17.44
C ARG A 134 -4.47 2.87 18.27
N VAL A 135 -5.48 3.69 17.98
CA VAL A 135 -5.87 4.85 18.77
C VAL A 135 -7.25 4.60 19.33
N THR A 136 -7.38 4.57 20.65
CA THR A 136 -8.63 4.46 21.38
C THR A 136 -8.94 5.79 22.07
N ASP A 137 -10.16 5.95 22.53
CA ASP A 137 -10.62 7.12 23.32
C ASP A 137 -10.53 8.48 22.59
N MET A 138 -10.51 8.44 21.23
CA MET A 138 -10.57 9.62 20.39
C MET A 138 -11.83 9.57 19.51
N PRO A 139 -12.82 10.48 19.71
CA PRO A 139 -14.12 10.40 19.05
C PRO A 139 -14.09 10.78 17.57
N ASN A 140 -12.95 11.23 17.08
CA ASN A 140 -12.73 11.71 15.71
C ASN A 140 -11.62 10.94 14.94
N VAL A 141 -11.11 9.83 15.50
CA VAL A 141 -10.03 9.05 14.89
C VAL A 141 -10.49 7.63 14.55
N ALA A 142 -10.35 7.23 13.29
CA ALA A 142 -10.45 5.83 12.84
C ALA A 142 -9.06 5.19 12.78
N SER A 143 -8.92 3.97 13.29
CA SER A 143 -7.69 3.19 13.23
C SER A 143 -7.84 2.01 12.28
N LEU A 144 -7.01 1.93 11.26
CA LEU A 144 -7.00 0.85 10.27
C LEU A 144 -5.86 -0.12 10.57
N ASN A 145 -6.16 -1.19 11.29
CA ASN A 145 -5.18 -2.18 11.75
C ASN A 145 -5.31 -3.48 10.97
N PHE A 146 -4.19 -4.16 10.79
CA PHE A 146 -4.12 -5.41 10.06
C PHE A 146 -3.58 -6.53 10.97
N LYS A 147 -3.98 -7.76 10.66
CA LYS A 147 -3.44 -8.96 11.30
C LYS A 147 -2.31 -9.50 10.43
N GLU A 148 -1.20 -8.78 10.44
CA GLU A 148 -0.02 -9.08 9.63
C GLU A 148 0.49 -10.50 9.90
N GLU A 149 0.36 -10.96 11.14
CA GLU A 149 0.71 -12.32 11.56
C GLU A 149 -0.07 -13.40 10.80
N GLU A 150 -1.36 -13.16 10.49
CA GLU A 150 -2.17 -14.13 9.75
C GLU A 150 -1.69 -14.26 8.29
N GLY A 151 -1.47 -13.13 7.61
CA GLY A 151 -0.94 -13.12 6.24
C GLY A 151 0.47 -13.70 6.17
N SER A 152 1.33 -13.33 7.11
CA SER A 152 2.70 -13.82 7.20
C SER A 152 2.81 -15.32 7.54
N PHE A 153 1.82 -15.88 8.25
CA PHE A 153 1.74 -17.32 8.46
C PHE A 153 1.65 -18.08 7.12
N LEU A 154 0.84 -17.59 6.19
CA LEU A 154 0.77 -18.19 4.84
C LEU A 154 2.12 -18.10 4.13
N MET A 155 2.84 -16.99 4.29
CA MET A 155 4.18 -16.80 3.71
C MET A 155 5.19 -17.79 4.29
N GLY A 156 5.14 -18.01 5.59
CA GLY A 156 5.95 -19.02 6.28
C GLY A 156 5.66 -20.44 5.78
N ALA A 157 4.39 -20.77 5.61
CA ALA A 157 3.99 -22.06 5.04
C ALA A 157 4.56 -22.25 3.63
N VAL A 158 4.43 -21.24 2.75
CA VAL A 158 5.02 -21.27 1.40
C VAL A 158 6.53 -21.42 1.44
N ALA A 159 7.21 -20.63 2.29
CA ALA A 159 8.66 -20.70 2.43
C ALA A 159 9.14 -22.09 2.86
N ALA A 160 8.46 -22.71 3.83
CA ALA A 160 8.80 -24.06 4.29
C ALA A 160 8.57 -25.15 3.23
N MET A 161 7.50 -25.03 2.44
CA MET A 161 7.21 -25.92 1.32
C MET A 161 8.29 -25.85 0.22
N MET A 162 8.87 -24.65 0.01
CA MET A 162 9.81 -24.37 -1.09
C MET A 162 11.28 -24.45 -0.70
N SER A 163 11.61 -24.37 0.60
CA SER A 163 13.00 -24.43 1.07
C SER A 163 13.59 -25.83 0.91
N LYS A 164 14.78 -25.86 0.28
CA LYS A 164 15.63 -27.06 0.08
C LYS A 164 16.71 -27.18 1.14
N THR A 165 17.14 -26.06 1.71
CA THR A 165 18.21 -26.02 2.74
C THR A 165 17.70 -26.20 4.16
N ASN A 166 16.41 -26.23 4.36
CA ASN A 166 15.76 -26.20 5.66
C ASN A 166 16.07 -24.92 6.46
N THR A 167 16.44 -23.83 5.76
CA THR A 167 16.74 -22.51 6.35
C THR A 167 16.05 -21.42 5.54
N ILE A 168 15.26 -20.61 6.23
CA ILE A 168 14.56 -19.46 5.64
C ILE A 168 14.99 -18.16 6.32
N GLY A 169 14.84 -17.04 5.62
CA GLY A 169 15.25 -15.74 6.12
C GLY A 169 14.11 -14.76 6.24
N PHE A 170 14.21 -13.86 7.21
CA PHE A 170 13.34 -12.70 7.34
C PHE A 170 14.17 -11.41 7.36
N VAL A 171 13.76 -10.40 6.58
CA VAL A 171 14.33 -9.05 6.61
C VAL A 171 13.27 -8.07 7.06
N GLY A 172 13.37 -7.60 8.31
CA GLY A 172 12.54 -6.53 8.84
C GLY A 172 13.20 -5.15 8.67
N ALA A 173 12.40 -4.09 8.46
CA ALA A 173 12.95 -2.74 8.41
C ALA A 173 13.54 -2.33 9.76
N ILE A 174 12.72 -2.32 10.80
CA ILE A 174 13.10 -1.96 12.18
C ILE A 174 12.50 -2.93 13.19
N GLU A 175 13.14 -3.03 14.35
CA GLU A 175 12.73 -3.98 15.38
C GLU A 175 11.65 -3.39 16.32
N VAL A 176 10.43 -3.26 15.81
CA VAL A 176 9.25 -2.76 16.56
C VAL A 176 8.12 -3.78 16.58
N PRO A 177 7.16 -3.66 17.52
CA PRO A 177 6.07 -4.64 17.65
C PRO A 177 5.32 -4.94 16.36
N LEU A 178 5.03 -3.92 15.54
CA LEU A 178 4.36 -4.09 14.26
C LEU A 178 5.17 -5.00 13.31
N ILE A 179 6.45 -4.74 13.12
CA ILE A 179 7.29 -5.53 12.20
C ILE A 179 7.53 -6.95 12.78
N LYS A 180 7.55 -7.09 14.11
CA LYS A 180 7.62 -8.40 14.76
C LYS A 180 6.40 -9.28 14.52
N LYS A 181 5.21 -8.73 14.27
CA LYS A 181 4.03 -9.54 13.88
C LYS A 181 4.27 -10.30 12.58
N PHE A 182 4.89 -9.65 11.57
CA PHE A 182 5.23 -10.31 10.31
C PHE A 182 6.18 -11.49 10.54
N GLU A 183 7.24 -11.26 11.30
CA GLU A 183 8.22 -12.32 11.63
C GLU A 183 7.58 -13.44 12.45
N ALA A 184 6.76 -13.10 13.46
CA ALA A 184 6.08 -14.07 14.30
C ALA A 184 5.13 -14.97 13.51
N GLY A 185 4.30 -14.40 12.63
CA GLY A 185 3.46 -15.17 11.73
C GLY A 185 4.27 -16.05 10.79
N PHE A 186 5.32 -15.50 10.20
CA PHE A 186 6.21 -16.20 9.26
C PHE A 186 6.81 -17.46 9.87
N ILE A 187 7.42 -17.34 11.06
CA ILE A 187 8.03 -18.53 11.72
C ILE A 187 6.99 -19.54 12.17
N GLN A 188 5.81 -19.10 12.65
CA GLN A 188 4.73 -20.01 13.05
C GLN A 188 4.22 -20.81 11.84
N GLY A 189 3.98 -20.15 10.70
CA GLY A 189 3.53 -20.81 9.49
C GLY A 189 4.56 -21.78 8.92
N ALA A 190 5.84 -21.40 8.96
CA ALA A 190 6.93 -22.28 8.52
C ALA A 190 7.03 -23.53 9.40
N LYS A 191 7.01 -23.39 10.71
CA LYS A 191 7.06 -24.51 11.66
C LYS A 191 5.81 -25.39 11.64
N TYR A 192 4.65 -24.82 11.30
CA TYR A 192 3.43 -25.59 11.10
C TYR A 192 3.56 -26.62 9.96
N VAL A 193 4.28 -26.25 8.89
CA VAL A 193 4.53 -27.14 7.75
C VAL A 193 5.73 -28.05 8.00
N LYS A 194 6.81 -27.50 8.58
CA LYS A 194 8.10 -28.16 8.77
C LYS A 194 8.68 -27.80 10.14
N PRO A 195 8.38 -28.59 11.20
CA PRO A 195 8.70 -28.22 12.58
C PRO A 195 10.17 -27.94 12.89
N ASP A 196 11.09 -28.55 12.14
CA ASP A 196 12.54 -28.43 12.29
C ASP A 196 13.17 -27.33 11.42
N ILE A 197 12.36 -26.56 10.68
CA ILE A 197 12.87 -25.48 9.83
C ILE A 197 13.55 -24.39 10.67
N LYS A 198 14.72 -23.97 10.20
CA LYS A 198 15.46 -22.86 10.81
C LYS A 198 15.02 -21.54 10.18
N GLU A 199 14.65 -20.58 11.00
CA GLU A 199 14.43 -19.19 10.58
C GLU A 199 15.54 -18.31 11.13
N ILE A 200 15.98 -17.33 10.31
CA ILE A 200 16.95 -16.31 10.69
C ILE A 200 16.37 -14.95 10.34
N GLY A 201 16.04 -14.17 11.38
CA GLY A 201 15.57 -12.78 11.20
C GLY A 201 16.72 -11.78 11.33
N ILE A 202 16.74 -10.78 10.45
CA ILE A 202 17.66 -9.64 10.51
C ILE A 202 16.87 -8.35 10.27
N TYR A 203 17.19 -7.32 11.04
CA TYR A 203 16.61 -6.00 10.88
C TYR A 203 17.60 -5.02 10.24
N VAL A 204 17.09 -4.14 9.37
CA VAL A 204 17.90 -3.14 8.67
C VAL A 204 18.41 -2.08 9.64
N GLY A 205 17.48 -1.42 10.33
CA GLY A 205 17.77 -0.33 11.25
C GLY A 205 18.10 0.99 10.56
N GLY A 206 18.29 2.04 11.36
CA GLY A 206 18.60 3.37 10.86
C GLY A 206 17.36 4.18 10.43
N SER A 207 17.59 5.44 10.07
CA SER A 207 16.51 6.39 9.75
C SER A 207 15.82 6.12 8.41
N ASN A 208 16.49 5.44 7.47
CA ASN A 208 15.96 5.12 6.14
C ASN A 208 15.67 3.61 5.97
N ALA A 209 15.32 2.92 7.05
CA ALA A 209 15.15 1.47 7.04
C ALA A 209 14.08 0.95 6.07
N PHE A 210 13.14 1.78 5.65
CA PHE A 210 12.06 1.45 4.71
C PHE A 210 12.36 1.88 3.25
N GLY A 211 13.45 2.63 2.99
CA GLY A 211 13.77 3.18 1.67
C GLY A 211 15.19 2.87 1.18
N ASP A 212 15.94 1.98 1.84
CA ASP A 212 17.34 1.67 1.51
C ASP A 212 17.48 0.28 0.87
N ALA A 213 17.31 0.21 -0.44
CA ALA A 213 17.44 -1.03 -1.18
C ALA A 213 18.87 -1.63 -1.09
N ALA A 214 19.91 -0.80 -0.95
CA ALA A 214 21.28 -1.31 -0.81
C ALA A 214 21.48 -2.03 0.53
N ALA A 215 20.95 -1.46 1.61
CA ALA A 215 20.92 -2.13 2.92
C ALA A 215 20.11 -3.42 2.88
N GLY A 216 18.94 -3.42 2.23
CA GLY A 216 18.11 -4.61 2.02
C GLY A 216 18.87 -5.73 1.31
N LYS A 217 19.61 -5.41 0.24
CA LYS A 217 20.45 -6.36 -0.48
C LYS A 217 21.54 -6.94 0.42
N ALA A 218 22.26 -6.12 1.16
CA ALA A 218 23.32 -6.57 2.06
C ALA A 218 22.80 -7.52 3.16
N LYS A 219 21.60 -7.21 3.73
CA LYS A 219 20.96 -8.09 4.72
C LYS A 219 20.54 -9.43 4.12
N ALA A 220 19.98 -9.43 2.91
CA ALA A 220 19.64 -10.66 2.19
C ALA A 220 20.90 -11.50 1.87
N GLU A 221 21.98 -10.89 1.42
CA GLU A 221 23.25 -11.59 1.18
C GLU A 221 23.81 -12.26 2.46
N THR A 222 23.66 -11.58 3.61
CA THR A 222 24.03 -12.16 4.91
C THR A 222 23.22 -13.41 5.25
N LEU A 223 21.90 -13.39 4.98
CA LEU A 223 21.02 -14.54 5.18
C LEU A 223 21.37 -15.69 4.23
N ILE A 224 21.69 -15.38 2.97
CA ILE A 224 22.09 -16.37 1.97
C ILE A 224 23.40 -17.06 2.37
N GLN A 225 24.36 -16.33 2.91
CA GLN A 225 25.61 -16.91 3.46
C GLN A 225 25.32 -17.89 4.62
N GLN A 226 24.24 -17.65 5.37
CA GLN A 226 23.76 -18.53 6.43
C GLN A 226 22.83 -19.65 5.93
N LYS A 227 22.79 -19.87 4.61
CA LYS A 227 22.03 -20.94 3.93
C LYS A 227 20.53 -20.67 3.76
N ALA A 228 20.02 -19.48 4.01
CA ALA A 228 18.65 -19.17 3.68
C ALA A 228 18.43 -19.23 2.16
N ASP A 229 17.42 -19.97 1.70
CA ASP A 229 17.08 -20.16 0.29
C ASP A 229 15.69 -19.65 -0.09
N VAL A 230 14.94 -19.15 0.91
CA VAL A 230 13.72 -18.34 0.73
C VAL A 230 13.78 -17.19 1.73
N ILE A 231 13.66 -15.96 1.25
CA ILE A 231 13.72 -14.76 2.10
C ILE A 231 12.42 -13.97 1.96
N TYR A 232 11.75 -13.76 3.09
CA TYR A 232 10.61 -12.86 3.22
C TYR A 232 11.05 -11.51 3.78
N HIS A 233 10.48 -10.41 3.31
CA HIS A 233 10.75 -9.09 3.89
C HIS A 233 9.50 -8.37 4.38
N ALA A 234 9.65 -7.55 5.41
CA ALA A 234 8.71 -6.53 5.86
C ALA A 234 9.47 -5.21 6.02
N ALA A 235 9.83 -4.59 4.87
CA ALA A 235 10.79 -3.48 4.82
C ALA A 235 10.49 -2.45 3.72
N GLY A 236 9.25 -2.37 3.22
CA GLY A 236 8.88 -1.38 2.21
C GLY A 236 9.78 -1.42 0.97
N GLY A 237 10.21 -0.24 0.48
CA GLY A 237 11.10 -0.10 -0.66
C GLY A 237 12.49 -0.75 -0.49
N THR A 238 12.96 -0.92 0.74
CA THR A 238 14.18 -1.66 1.08
C THR A 238 14.12 -3.12 0.59
N GLY A 239 12.92 -3.71 0.53
CA GLY A 239 12.69 -5.05 0.00
C GLY A 239 13.09 -5.24 -1.47
N LEU A 240 13.15 -4.18 -2.26
CA LEU A 240 13.62 -4.25 -3.66
C LEU A 240 15.06 -4.78 -3.73
N GLY A 241 15.89 -4.45 -2.72
CA GLY A 241 17.24 -4.99 -2.60
C GLY A 241 17.26 -6.49 -2.25
N VAL A 242 16.29 -6.96 -1.44
CA VAL A 242 16.12 -8.39 -1.15
C VAL A 242 15.83 -9.17 -2.44
N PHE A 243 14.95 -8.67 -3.29
CA PHE A 243 14.63 -9.29 -4.58
C PHE A 243 15.84 -9.32 -5.52
N GLN A 244 16.64 -8.24 -5.51
CA GLN A 244 17.87 -8.21 -6.29
C GLN A 244 18.85 -9.30 -5.84
N ALA A 245 19.12 -9.41 -4.54
CA ALA A 245 20.00 -10.44 -3.99
C ALA A 245 19.47 -11.85 -4.31
N ALA A 246 18.18 -12.09 -4.13
CA ALA A 246 17.55 -13.37 -4.41
C ALA A 246 17.71 -13.78 -5.88
N LYS A 247 17.48 -12.84 -6.80
CA LYS A 247 17.66 -13.04 -8.25
C LYS A 247 19.11 -13.36 -8.61
N GLU A 248 20.07 -12.58 -8.08
CA GLU A 248 21.50 -12.76 -8.36
C GLU A 248 22.05 -14.09 -7.83
N LYS A 249 21.51 -14.59 -6.72
CA LYS A 249 21.96 -15.82 -6.07
C LYS A 249 21.12 -17.05 -6.41
N GLY A 250 20.08 -16.90 -7.21
CA GLY A 250 19.22 -18.00 -7.64
C GLY A 250 18.40 -18.65 -6.51
N ILE A 251 18.02 -17.88 -5.50
CA ILE A 251 17.13 -18.28 -4.42
C ILE A 251 15.76 -17.64 -4.59
N TYR A 252 14.81 -17.95 -3.70
CA TYR A 252 13.48 -17.38 -3.72
C TYR A 252 13.33 -16.20 -2.76
N ALA A 253 12.38 -15.32 -3.10
CA ALA A 253 11.94 -14.25 -2.23
C ALA A 253 10.42 -14.27 -2.06
N ILE A 254 9.92 -13.57 -1.04
CA ILE A 254 8.50 -13.32 -0.79
C ILE A 254 8.31 -11.82 -0.60
N GLY A 255 7.32 -11.25 -1.29
CA GLY A 255 6.97 -9.83 -1.23
C GLY A 255 6.02 -9.48 -0.10
N VAL A 256 5.73 -8.18 0.07
CA VAL A 256 4.87 -7.64 1.14
C VAL A 256 4.00 -6.48 0.67
N ASP A 257 2.87 -6.27 1.34
CA ASP A 257 1.88 -5.20 1.19
C ASP A 257 1.15 -5.23 -0.17
N SER A 258 1.89 -5.09 -1.25
CA SER A 258 1.38 -5.05 -2.63
C SER A 258 1.78 -6.29 -3.40
N ASN A 259 1.12 -6.55 -4.53
CA ASN A 259 1.58 -7.59 -5.45
C ASN A 259 2.92 -7.16 -6.08
N GLN A 260 4.00 -7.72 -5.58
CA GLN A 260 5.37 -7.50 -6.03
C GLN A 260 5.89 -8.65 -6.92
N ASP A 261 5.06 -9.66 -7.22
CA ASP A 261 5.46 -10.87 -7.94
C ASP A 261 6.06 -10.58 -9.33
N ASN A 262 5.57 -9.51 -9.99
CA ASN A 262 6.02 -9.06 -11.30
C ASN A 262 7.38 -8.34 -11.29
N ILE A 263 7.92 -7.96 -10.12
CA ILE A 263 9.24 -7.31 -10.01
C ILE A 263 10.36 -8.30 -10.38
N ALA A 264 10.20 -9.57 -9.97
CA ALA A 264 11.11 -10.65 -10.35
C ALA A 264 10.33 -11.95 -10.59
N PRO A 265 9.68 -12.11 -11.77
CA PRO A 265 8.85 -13.26 -12.07
C PRO A 265 9.59 -14.58 -11.89
N GLY A 266 8.99 -15.50 -11.13
CA GLY A 266 9.57 -16.82 -10.85
C GLY A 266 10.68 -16.84 -9.81
N VAL A 267 11.15 -15.68 -9.31
CA VAL A 267 12.02 -15.52 -8.15
C VAL A 267 11.19 -15.19 -6.93
N ILE A 268 10.26 -14.23 -7.04
CA ILE A 268 9.30 -13.94 -6.00
C ILE A 268 8.20 -15.00 -6.08
N LEU A 269 8.08 -15.82 -5.02
CA LEU A 269 7.11 -16.91 -4.98
C LEU A 269 5.68 -16.42 -4.90
N THR A 270 5.47 -15.40 -4.10
CA THR A 270 4.18 -14.74 -3.82
C THR A 270 4.47 -13.47 -3.03
N SER A 271 3.47 -12.63 -2.83
CA SER A 271 3.54 -11.47 -1.93
C SER A 271 2.45 -11.60 -0.84
N MET A 272 2.82 -11.26 0.38
CA MET A 272 1.86 -11.08 1.46
C MET A 272 1.08 -9.81 1.21
N MET A 273 -0.12 -9.94 0.69
CA MET A 273 -1.02 -8.84 0.42
C MET A 273 -1.52 -8.22 1.72
N LYS A 274 -1.39 -6.91 1.84
CA LYS A 274 -1.98 -6.10 2.91
C LYS A 274 -2.81 -5.01 2.22
N ASN A 275 -4.12 -5.20 2.19
CA ASN A 275 -5.04 -4.45 1.34
C ASN A 275 -5.36 -3.06 1.92
N VAL A 276 -4.31 -2.26 2.12
CA VAL A 276 -4.42 -0.87 2.61
C VAL A 276 -5.26 -0.03 1.65
N ASP A 277 -5.13 -0.24 0.35
CA ASP A 277 -5.92 0.40 -0.70
C ASP A 277 -7.44 0.19 -0.51
N VAL A 278 -7.83 -1.04 -0.17
CA VAL A 278 -9.23 -1.37 0.12
C VAL A 278 -9.71 -0.70 1.41
N ALA A 279 -8.89 -0.71 2.46
CA ALA A 279 -9.22 -0.09 3.74
C ALA A 279 -9.37 1.43 3.61
N VAL A 280 -8.44 2.11 2.93
CA VAL A 280 -8.48 3.55 2.64
C VAL A 280 -9.72 3.90 1.81
N PHE A 281 -9.95 3.17 0.71
CA PHE A 281 -11.12 3.39 -0.13
C PHE A 281 -12.44 3.25 0.64
N ASN A 282 -12.58 2.20 1.44
CA ASN A 282 -13.80 1.96 2.22
C ASN A 282 -14.03 3.04 3.27
N LEU A 283 -12.98 3.49 3.97
CA LEU A 283 -13.11 4.58 4.93
C LEU A 283 -13.53 5.89 4.25
N ILE A 284 -12.95 6.23 3.10
CA ILE A 284 -13.35 7.41 2.32
C ILE A 284 -14.81 7.29 1.89
N LYS A 285 -15.26 6.10 1.48
CA LYS A 285 -16.65 5.83 1.14
C LYS A 285 -17.60 6.00 2.35
N GLU A 286 -17.17 5.61 3.55
CA GLU A 286 -17.93 5.87 4.78
C GLU A 286 -18.04 7.37 5.06
N VAL A 287 -16.95 8.13 4.87
CA VAL A 287 -16.97 9.60 5.06
C VAL A 287 -17.90 10.27 4.04
N THR A 288 -17.81 9.91 2.76
CA THR A 288 -18.67 10.45 1.70
C THR A 288 -20.15 10.10 1.92
N GLY A 289 -20.43 8.92 2.45
CA GLY A 289 -21.78 8.44 2.78
C GLY A 289 -22.32 8.94 4.14
N GLY A 290 -21.56 9.74 4.90
CA GLY A 290 -21.98 10.24 6.21
C GLY A 290 -22.02 9.16 7.31
N THR A 291 -21.36 8.02 7.11
CA THR A 291 -21.38 6.87 8.02
C THR A 291 -20.04 6.63 8.73
N PHE A 292 -19.13 7.60 8.69
CA PHE A 292 -17.83 7.53 9.38
C PHE A 292 -17.98 7.15 10.85
N LYS A 293 -17.13 6.24 11.29
CA LYS A 293 -17.03 5.82 12.69
C LYS A 293 -15.61 5.96 13.19
N ALA A 294 -15.45 6.68 14.29
CA ALA A 294 -14.20 6.72 15.04
C ALA A 294 -14.06 5.42 15.84
N GLN A 295 -13.50 4.39 15.21
CA GLN A 295 -13.32 3.06 15.80
C GLN A 295 -12.05 2.40 15.31
N VAL A 296 -11.69 1.31 15.94
CA VAL A 296 -10.62 0.43 15.47
C VAL A 296 -11.19 -0.61 14.51
N TYR A 297 -10.75 -0.57 13.27
CA TYR A 297 -11.00 -1.60 12.27
C TYR A 297 -9.86 -2.62 12.31
N GLU A 298 -10.18 -3.89 12.24
CA GLU A 298 -9.20 -4.98 12.18
C GLU A 298 -9.41 -5.82 10.93
N PHE A 299 -8.36 -5.94 10.14
CA PHE A 299 -8.38 -6.59 8.84
C PHE A 299 -7.46 -7.82 8.84
N GLY A 300 -8.04 -8.98 9.06
CA GLY A 300 -7.38 -10.28 8.95
C GLY A 300 -7.64 -10.95 7.59
N ILE A 301 -7.30 -12.24 7.51
CA ILE A 301 -7.62 -13.07 6.32
C ILE A 301 -9.13 -13.16 6.12
N LYS A 302 -9.90 -13.27 7.20
CA LYS A 302 -11.36 -13.38 7.16
C LYS A 302 -12.02 -12.14 6.54
N GLU A 303 -11.50 -10.96 6.83
CA GLU A 303 -11.95 -9.67 6.31
C GLU A 303 -11.34 -9.35 4.95
N ASN A 304 -10.55 -10.28 4.36
CA ASN A 304 -9.76 -10.05 3.15
C ASN A 304 -8.82 -8.85 3.26
N GLY A 305 -8.33 -8.57 4.48
CA GLY A 305 -7.37 -7.50 4.75
C GLY A 305 -5.93 -7.90 4.48
N VAL A 306 -5.61 -9.17 4.72
CA VAL A 306 -4.30 -9.76 4.41
C VAL A 306 -4.46 -11.11 3.71
N GLY A 307 -3.42 -11.54 2.98
CA GLY A 307 -3.48 -12.82 2.25
C GLY A 307 -2.25 -13.05 1.38
N ALA A 308 -2.37 -13.92 0.39
CA ALA A 308 -1.35 -14.21 -0.62
C ALA A 308 -1.82 -13.74 -1.99
N THR A 309 -0.89 -13.50 -2.91
CA THR A 309 -1.19 -13.31 -4.34
C THR A 309 -1.70 -14.60 -4.98
N GLN A 310 -2.07 -14.54 -6.28
CA GLN A 310 -2.60 -15.69 -7.02
C GLN A 310 -1.50 -16.61 -7.59
N PHE A 311 -0.22 -16.40 -7.21
CA PHE A 311 0.94 -17.18 -7.66
C PHE A 311 1.12 -17.21 -9.19
N GLU A 312 0.82 -16.12 -9.86
CA GLU A 312 0.76 -16.02 -11.32
C GLU A 312 2.02 -16.57 -12.01
N PHE A 313 3.21 -16.28 -11.47
CA PHE A 313 4.50 -16.66 -12.07
C PHE A 313 5.14 -17.91 -11.45
N THR A 314 4.50 -18.51 -10.44
CA THR A 314 5.13 -19.56 -9.61
C THR A 314 4.23 -20.76 -9.34
N LYS A 315 2.99 -20.73 -9.84
CA LYS A 315 1.99 -21.78 -9.61
C LYS A 315 2.52 -23.19 -9.89
N ASP A 316 3.18 -23.36 -11.04
CA ASP A 316 3.74 -24.66 -11.44
C ASP A 316 4.94 -25.07 -10.58
N LYS A 317 5.73 -24.09 -10.11
CA LYS A 317 6.88 -24.36 -9.22
C LYS A 317 6.45 -24.79 -7.84
N ILE A 318 5.41 -24.16 -7.30
CA ILE A 318 4.83 -24.51 -5.99
C ILE A 318 4.10 -25.86 -6.08
N GLY A 319 3.40 -26.09 -7.16
CA GLY A 319 2.66 -27.32 -7.41
C GLY A 319 1.28 -27.37 -6.77
N ALA A 320 0.37 -28.10 -7.40
CA ALA A 320 -1.04 -28.15 -7.01
C ALA A 320 -1.28 -28.67 -5.58
N GLU A 321 -0.46 -29.61 -5.11
CA GLU A 321 -0.55 -30.17 -3.76
C GLU A 321 -0.23 -29.14 -2.68
N ASN A 322 0.85 -28.37 -2.86
CA ASN A 322 1.24 -27.31 -1.92
C ASN A 322 0.22 -26.15 -1.92
N LEU A 323 -0.32 -25.78 -3.08
CA LEU A 323 -1.36 -24.76 -3.17
C LEU A 323 -2.64 -25.23 -2.45
N LYS A 324 -3.07 -26.47 -2.65
CA LYS A 324 -4.19 -27.05 -1.91
C LYS A 324 -3.96 -27.03 -0.40
N LYS A 325 -2.77 -27.42 0.06
CA LYS A 325 -2.39 -27.37 1.48
C LYS A 325 -2.42 -25.94 2.03
N LEU A 326 -2.00 -24.95 1.23
CA LEU A 326 -2.06 -23.54 1.61
C LEU A 326 -3.51 -23.06 1.76
N ASP A 327 -4.42 -23.47 0.87
CA ASP A 327 -5.85 -23.15 0.96
C ASP A 327 -6.49 -23.79 2.21
N GLU A 328 -6.11 -25.02 2.57
CA GLU A 328 -6.55 -25.68 3.79
C GLU A 328 -6.07 -24.95 5.04
N ILE A 329 -4.80 -24.49 5.07
CA ILE A 329 -4.24 -23.67 6.14
C ILE A 329 -5.02 -22.35 6.26
N LYS A 330 -5.26 -21.66 5.14
CA LYS A 330 -6.05 -20.44 5.10
C LYS A 330 -7.45 -20.66 5.70
N ALA A 331 -8.14 -21.73 5.30
CA ALA A 331 -9.46 -22.06 5.80
C ALA A 331 -9.44 -22.29 7.33
N LYS A 332 -8.42 -22.95 7.88
CA LYS A 332 -8.25 -23.17 9.31
C LYS A 332 -7.98 -21.89 10.11
N ILE A 333 -7.26 -20.92 9.53
CA ILE A 333 -7.10 -19.60 10.15
C ILE A 333 -8.44 -18.86 10.16
N VAL A 334 -9.16 -18.85 9.05
CA VAL A 334 -10.47 -18.20 8.94
C VAL A 334 -11.50 -18.80 9.90
N SER A 335 -11.49 -20.13 10.10
CA SER A 335 -12.37 -20.81 11.06
C SER A 335 -11.96 -20.63 12.53
N GLY A 336 -10.73 -20.15 12.79
CA GLY A 336 -10.15 -20.02 14.13
C GLY A 336 -9.60 -21.34 14.69
N GLU A 337 -9.51 -22.40 13.89
CA GLU A 337 -8.81 -23.66 14.26
C GLU A 337 -7.32 -23.38 14.45
N ILE A 338 -6.69 -22.60 13.57
CA ILE A 338 -5.36 -22.07 13.75
C ILE A 338 -5.48 -20.64 14.27
N LYS A 339 -4.94 -20.40 15.46
CA LYS A 339 -4.80 -19.07 16.06
C LYS A 339 -3.36 -18.64 15.91
N VAL A 340 -3.12 -17.63 15.06
CA VAL A 340 -1.78 -17.08 14.87
C VAL A 340 -1.49 -16.05 15.96
N SER A 341 -0.35 -16.21 16.65
CA SER A 341 0.08 -15.23 17.65
C SER A 341 0.79 -14.04 16.99
N PRO A 342 0.53 -12.79 17.41
CA PRO A 342 1.28 -11.61 16.94
C PRO A 342 2.70 -11.55 17.54
N THR A 343 3.05 -12.48 18.42
CA THR A 343 4.37 -12.57 19.08
C THR A 343 4.96 -13.96 18.89
N LYS A 344 6.31 -14.05 18.92
CA LYS A 344 7.06 -15.33 18.89
C LYS A 344 6.85 -16.14 20.15
#